data_c0f94b35094a0829dace1c9d16e0c564
#
_entry.id   c0f94b35094a0829dace1c9d16e0c564
#
_cell.length_a   1.000
_cell.length_b   1.000
_cell.length_c   1.000
_cell.angle_alpha   90.00
_cell.angle_beta   90.00
_cell.angle_gamma   90.00
#
_symmetry.space_group_name_H-M   'P 1'
#
loop_
_entity.id
_entity.type
_entity.pdbx_description
1 polymer ?
#
loop_
_entity_poly.entity_id
_entity_poly.type
_entity_poly.pdbx_seq_one_letter_code
_entity_poly.pdbx_strand_id
1 'polypeptide(L)'
;MASVQRLNHAVLYVGNVDTSVEFYRHHLGMEVAVAFKGAAFLRSAGSTNDHDLGLFQVGETTPGPQSGRRGLYHLAWQVDTIDDLASIRASLSADGSLVGESDHGVSKSLYAHDPDGIEFEIMWAVPVESRLRDVAPVAPLDLVSDVKRWAGVSTGQIGNVPAPH
;
A
#
# COMPACT_ATOMS: atom_id res chain seq x y z
N MET A 1 -19.83 -18.99 -15.83
CA MET A 1 -18.51 -18.53 -16.31
C MET A 1 -17.54 -18.58 -15.14
N ALA A 2 -16.29 -18.97 -15.36
CA ALA A 2 -15.26 -18.88 -14.30
C ALA A 2 -14.90 -17.41 -14.04
N SER A 3 -14.67 -17.02 -12.78
CA SER A 3 -14.26 -15.67 -12.39
C SER A 3 -13.11 -15.72 -11.39
N VAL A 4 -12.24 -14.72 -11.44
CA VAL A 4 -11.21 -14.51 -10.41
C VAL A 4 -11.89 -14.03 -9.11
N GLN A 5 -11.32 -14.40 -7.96
CA GLN A 5 -11.85 -14.01 -6.65
C GLN A 5 -11.23 -12.68 -6.17
N ARG A 6 -9.91 -12.53 -6.31
CA ARG A 6 -9.15 -11.36 -5.83
C ARG A 6 -7.76 -11.35 -6.44
N LEU A 7 -7.07 -10.21 -6.30
CA LEU A 7 -5.60 -10.19 -6.42
C LEU A 7 -5.03 -10.98 -5.24
N ASN A 8 -4.18 -11.96 -5.50
CA ASN A 8 -3.55 -12.76 -4.46
C ASN A 8 -2.22 -12.13 -4.01
N HIS A 9 -1.30 -11.90 -4.95
CA HIS A 9 0.00 -11.29 -4.69
C HIS A 9 0.46 -10.47 -5.90
N ALA A 10 1.44 -9.61 -5.68
CA ALA A 10 2.18 -8.91 -6.71
C ALA A 10 3.64 -9.38 -6.72
N VAL A 11 4.31 -9.23 -7.87
CA VAL A 11 5.73 -9.53 -7.99
C VAL A 11 6.43 -8.35 -8.67
N LEU A 12 7.52 -7.87 -8.07
CA LEU A 12 8.32 -6.75 -8.56
C LEU A 12 9.73 -7.19 -8.93
N TYR A 13 10.25 -6.62 -9.99
CA TYR A 13 11.67 -6.58 -10.22
C TYR A 13 12.27 -5.39 -9.49
N VAL A 14 13.34 -5.63 -8.70
CA VAL A 14 14.00 -4.64 -7.87
C VAL A 14 15.51 -4.60 -8.16
N GLY A 15 16.13 -3.46 -7.96
CA GLY A 15 17.57 -3.30 -8.15
C GLY A 15 18.36 -4.13 -7.15
N ASN A 16 17.97 -4.05 -5.87
CA ASN A 16 18.60 -4.76 -4.76
C ASN A 16 17.52 -5.31 -3.82
N VAL A 17 17.45 -6.64 -3.69
CA VAL A 17 16.41 -7.28 -2.90
C VAL A 17 16.50 -6.98 -1.41
N ASP A 18 17.71 -6.86 -0.85
CA ASP A 18 17.89 -6.61 0.58
C ASP A 18 17.46 -5.18 0.95
N THR A 19 17.76 -4.20 0.09
CA THR A 19 17.31 -2.81 0.23
C THR A 19 15.78 -2.71 0.18
N SER A 20 15.15 -3.38 -0.78
CA SER A 20 13.69 -3.37 -0.92
C SER A 20 13.02 -4.11 0.24
N VAL A 21 13.56 -5.24 0.70
CA VAL A 21 13.06 -5.96 1.89
C VAL A 21 13.07 -5.05 3.11
N GLU A 22 14.21 -4.36 3.37
CA GLU A 22 14.32 -3.47 4.53
C GLU A 22 13.31 -2.32 4.44
N PHE A 23 13.11 -1.73 3.27
CA PHE A 23 12.14 -0.68 3.02
C PHE A 23 10.71 -1.13 3.35
N TYR A 24 10.23 -2.22 2.75
CA TYR A 24 8.87 -2.72 2.95
C TYR A 24 8.63 -3.21 4.39
N ARG A 25 9.65 -3.76 5.05
CA ARG A 25 9.58 -4.12 6.46
C ARG A 25 9.49 -2.89 7.36
N HIS A 26 10.33 -1.90 7.12
CA HIS A 26 10.41 -0.70 7.96
C HIS A 26 9.16 0.17 7.85
N HIS A 27 8.71 0.45 6.63
CA HIS A 27 7.60 1.38 6.41
C HIS A 27 6.22 0.73 6.45
N LEU A 28 6.08 -0.51 5.97
CA LEU A 28 4.80 -1.20 5.84
C LEU A 28 4.60 -2.35 6.84
N GLY A 29 5.58 -2.62 7.69
CA GLY A 29 5.49 -3.70 8.67
C GLY A 29 5.37 -5.10 8.05
N MET A 30 5.83 -5.27 6.80
CA MET A 30 5.79 -6.58 6.15
C MET A 30 6.81 -7.54 6.77
N GLU A 31 6.46 -8.81 6.83
CA GLU A 31 7.33 -9.88 7.30
C GLU A 31 7.88 -10.69 6.15
N VAL A 32 9.15 -11.13 6.25
CA VAL A 32 9.73 -12.05 5.28
C VAL A 32 9.18 -13.45 5.53
N ALA A 33 8.36 -13.94 4.60
CA ALA A 33 7.84 -15.31 4.63
C ALA A 33 8.92 -16.32 4.20
N VAL A 34 9.66 -15.99 3.13
CA VAL A 34 10.81 -16.78 2.67
C VAL A 34 11.76 -15.88 1.86
N ALA A 35 13.06 -16.15 1.95
CA ALA A 35 14.07 -15.47 1.14
C ALA A 35 15.16 -16.46 0.70
N PHE A 36 15.71 -16.21 -0.49
CA PHE A 36 16.85 -16.90 -1.04
C PHE A 36 17.66 -15.97 -1.94
N LYS A 37 18.79 -16.40 -2.43
CA LYS A 37 19.69 -15.54 -3.20
C LYS A 37 18.98 -14.82 -4.35
N GLY A 38 18.88 -13.50 -4.25
CA GLY A 38 18.29 -12.63 -5.28
C GLY A 38 16.75 -12.61 -5.32
N ALA A 39 16.07 -13.19 -4.33
CA ALA A 39 14.62 -13.07 -4.20
C ALA A 39 14.13 -13.13 -2.75
N ALA A 40 13.01 -12.46 -2.49
CA ALA A 40 12.31 -12.53 -1.21
C ALA A 40 10.80 -12.47 -1.44
N PHE A 41 10.06 -13.10 -0.51
CA PHE A 41 8.61 -13.07 -0.48
C PHE A 41 8.16 -12.53 0.87
N LEU A 42 7.36 -11.47 0.85
CA LEU A 42 6.91 -10.75 2.02
C LEU A 42 5.40 -10.93 2.19
N ARG A 43 4.96 -10.87 3.44
CA ARG A 43 3.56 -10.99 3.83
C ARG A 43 3.18 -9.81 4.73
N SER A 44 2.00 -9.24 4.49
CA SER A 44 1.38 -8.23 5.36
C SER A 44 0.87 -8.87 6.64
N ALA A 45 0.91 -8.16 7.76
CA ALA A 45 0.51 -8.69 9.08
C ALA A 45 -0.94 -9.21 9.11
N GLY A 46 -1.85 -8.57 8.37
CA GLY A 46 -3.25 -8.98 8.28
C GLY A 46 -3.57 -10.03 7.20
N SER A 47 -2.57 -10.52 6.48
CA SER A 47 -2.80 -11.43 5.34
C SER A 47 -2.89 -12.89 5.75
N THR A 48 -3.74 -13.63 5.05
CA THR A 48 -3.84 -15.10 5.11
C THR A 48 -3.18 -15.79 3.93
N ASN A 49 -2.53 -15.04 3.03
CA ASN A 49 -1.77 -15.60 1.92
C ASN A 49 -0.43 -16.17 2.40
N ASP A 50 0.19 -17.02 1.62
CA ASP A 50 1.57 -17.43 1.86
C ASP A 50 2.51 -16.23 1.77
N HIS A 51 2.25 -15.33 0.81
CA HIS A 51 2.91 -14.04 0.63
C HIS A 51 1.98 -13.09 -0.15
N ASP A 52 2.25 -11.79 -0.06
CA ASP A 52 1.52 -10.74 -0.77
C ASP A 52 2.42 -10.02 -1.78
N LEU A 53 3.72 -10.01 -1.54
CA LEU A 53 4.71 -9.34 -2.38
C LEU A 53 5.93 -10.23 -2.62
N GLY A 54 6.21 -10.51 -3.89
CA GLY A 54 7.46 -11.15 -4.33
C GLY A 54 8.43 -10.09 -4.87
N LEU A 55 9.71 -10.20 -4.50
CA LEU A 55 10.79 -9.31 -4.95
C LEU A 55 11.84 -10.15 -5.66
N PHE A 56 12.21 -9.78 -6.88
CA PHE A 56 13.25 -10.45 -7.67
C PHE A 56 14.31 -9.45 -8.11
N GLN A 57 15.56 -9.70 -7.75
CA GLN A 57 16.66 -8.81 -8.08
C GLN A 57 17.04 -8.90 -9.55
N VAL A 58 17.13 -7.73 -10.20
CA VAL A 58 17.62 -7.59 -11.59
C VAL A 58 18.90 -6.74 -11.66
N GLY A 59 19.31 -6.11 -10.55
CA GLY A 59 20.52 -5.28 -10.45
C GLY A 59 20.21 -3.78 -10.59
N GLU A 60 20.94 -2.97 -9.86
CA GLU A 60 20.73 -1.52 -9.71
C GLU A 60 20.95 -0.71 -10.99
N THR A 61 21.67 -1.27 -11.98
CA THR A 61 21.90 -0.63 -13.27
C THR A 61 20.76 -0.87 -14.28
N THR A 62 19.80 -1.73 -13.94
CA THR A 62 18.62 -1.97 -14.78
C THR A 62 17.72 -0.72 -14.71
N PRO A 63 17.22 -0.21 -15.85
CA PRO A 63 16.33 0.94 -15.84
C PRO A 63 15.07 0.68 -15.00
N GLY A 64 14.78 1.60 -14.08
CA GLY A 64 13.57 1.58 -13.26
C GLY A 64 12.29 1.97 -14.01
N PRO A 65 11.17 2.12 -13.30
CA PRO A 65 9.90 2.49 -13.89
C PRO A 65 9.97 3.88 -14.55
N GLN A 66 9.16 4.08 -15.57
CA GLN A 66 9.08 5.36 -16.30
C GLN A 66 7.65 5.87 -16.27
N SER A 67 7.45 7.05 -15.69
CA SER A 67 6.15 7.73 -15.67
C SER A 67 5.59 7.95 -17.09
N GLY A 68 4.27 7.84 -17.22
CA GLY A 68 3.55 8.06 -18.46
C GLY A 68 3.65 6.93 -19.49
N ARG A 69 4.24 5.80 -19.14
CA ARG A 69 4.23 4.60 -19.98
C ARG A 69 3.10 3.65 -19.57
N ARG A 70 2.68 2.80 -20.53
CA ARG A 70 1.71 1.72 -20.24
C ARG A 70 2.35 0.70 -19.30
N GLY A 71 1.62 0.33 -18.25
CA GLY A 71 2.06 -0.66 -17.26
C GLY A 71 1.32 -0.48 -15.95
N LEU A 72 1.91 -1.02 -14.89
CA LEU A 72 1.44 -0.77 -13.54
C LEU A 72 1.66 0.70 -13.20
N TYR A 73 0.62 1.37 -12.68
CA TYR A 73 0.74 2.71 -12.13
C TYR A 73 1.19 2.62 -10.67
N HIS A 74 0.39 2.02 -9.80
CA HIS A 74 0.76 1.72 -8.42
C HIS A 74 0.08 0.44 -7.91
N LEU A 75 0.57 -0.08 -6.78
CA LEU A 75 -0.10 -1.07 -5.95
C LEU A 75 -0.66 -0.35 -4.72
N ALA A 76 -1.90 -0.68 -4.32
CA ALA A 76 -2.52 -0.12 -3.12
C ALA A 76 -2.52 -1.15 -1.98
N TRP A 77 -1.98 -0.74 -0.82
CA TRP A 77 -1.97 -1.49 0.42
C TRP A 77 -2.96 -0.88 1.40
N GLN A 78 -3.79 -1.68 2.02
CA GLN A 78 -4.77 -1.21 2.99
C GLN A 78 -4.25 -1.37 4.42
N VAL A 79 -4.42 -0.32 5.23
CA VAL A 79 -4.22 -0.36 6.68
C VAL A 79 -5.58 -0.47 7.40
N ASP A 80 -5.55 -1.01 8.62
CA ASP A 80 -6.77 -1.23 9.40
C ASP A 80 -7.27 0.05 10.07
N THR A 81 -6.36 0.90 10.58
CA THR A 81 -6.72 2.12 11.31
C THR A 81 -6.16 3.37 10.64
N ILE A 82 -6.81 4.52 10.91
CA ILE A 82 -6.29 5.83 10.48
C ILE A 82 -4.98 6.18 11.22
N ASP A 83 -4.78 5.63 12.43
CA ASP A 83 -3.57 5.79 13.22
C ASP A 83 -2.38 5.08 12.55
N ASP A 84 -2.59 3.90 11.95
CA ASP A 84 -1.58 3.22 11.15
C ASP A 84 -1.20 4.04 9.92
N LEU A 85 -2.21 4.63 9.23
CA LEU A 85 -1.96 5.52 8.10
C LEU A 85 -1.09 6.72 8.52
N ALA A 86 -1.40 7.33 9.67
CA ALA A 86 -0.63 8.46 10.21
C ALA A 86 0.81 8.07 10.58
N SER A 87 1.00 6.88 11.14
CA SER A 87 2.32 6.34 11.50
C SER A 87 3.18 6.09 10.27
N ILE A 88 2.59 5.46 9.23
CA ILE A 88 3.27 5.22 7.95
C ILE A 88 3.60 6.53 7.25
N ARG A 89 2.67 7.51 7.28
CA ARG A 89 2.93 8.86 6.75
C ARG A 89 4.17 9.50 7.38
N ALA A 90 4.27 9.44 8.70
CA ALA A 90 5.42 10.00 9.42
C ALA A 90 6.73 9.31 9.01
N SER A 91 6.72 7.98 8.91
CA SER A 91 7.86 7.18 8.49
C SER A 91 8.32 7.51 7.06
N LEU A 92 7.40 7.50 6.08
CA LEU A 92 7.69 7.81 4.68
C LEU A 92 8.11 9.26 4.45
N SER A 93 7.55 10.20 5.25
CA SER A 93 7.97 11.62 5.20
C SER A 93 9.38 11.82 5.73
N ALA A 94 9.78 11.07 6.76
CA ALA A 94 11.08 11.22 7.40
C ALA A 94 12.25 10.82 6.49
N ASP A 95 12.05 9.86 5.61
CA ASP A 95 13.07 9.44 4.64
C ASP A 95 12.90 10.03 3.23
N GLY A 96 11.83 10.83 3.02
CA GLY A 96 11.57 11.51 1.75
C GLY A 96 10.90 10.64 0.68
N SER A 97 10.39 9.46 1.03
CA SER A 97 9.70 8.55 0.10
C SER A 97 8.25 8.96 -0.19
N LEU A 98 7.60 9.75 0.69
CA LEU A 98 6.25 10.25 0.49
C LEU A 98 6.19 11.27 -0.64
N VAL A 99 5.34 11.04 -1.65
CA VAL A 99 5.24 11.90 -2.84
C VAL A 99 3.85 12.53 -3.03
N GLY A 100 2.82 12.03 -2.33
CA GLY A 100 1.47 12.59 -2.44
C GLY A 100 0.53 12.11 -1.35
N GLU A 101 -0.57 12.84 -1.20
CA GLU A 101 -1.64 12.54 -0.25
C GLU A 101 -2.99 12.94 -0.85
N SER A 102 -4.05 12.15 -0.63
CA SER A 102 -5.39 12.45 -1.14
C SER A 102 -6.50 11.98 -0.21
N ASP A 103 -7.56 12.77 -0.15
CA ASP A 103 -8.87 12.36 0.35
C ASP A 103 -9.79 12.01 -0.82
N HIS A 104 -10.23 10.77 -0.89
CA HIS A 104 -11.14 10.27 -1.92
C HIS A 104 -12.60 10.18 -1.42
N GLY A 105 -12.89 10.66 -0.22
CA GLY A 105 -14.20 10.56 0.40
C GLY A 105 -14.58 9.16 0.89
N VAL A 106 -14.15 8.12 0.18
CA VAL A 106 -14.34 6.71 0.53
C VAL A 106 -13.08 6.07 1.12
N SER A 107 -11.94 6.72 0.91
CA SER A 107 -10.64 6.33 1.45
C SER A 107 -9.76 7.55 1.66
N LYS A 108 -8.76 7.39 2.54
CA LYS A 108 -7.67 8.35 2.79
C LYS A 108 -6.39 7.69 2.32
N SER A 109 -5.61 8.37 1.50
CA SER A 109 -4.51 7.75 0.76
C SER A 109 -3.23 8.54 0.84
N LEU A 110 -2.11 7.79 0.92
CA LEU A 110 -0.74 8.28 0.81
C LEU A 110 -0.12 7.63 -0.42
N TYR A 111 0.69 8.38 -1.15
CA TYR A 111 1.46 7.88 -2.29
C TYR A 111 2.94 8.00 -2.00
N ALA A 112 3.69 6.97 -2.32
CA ALA A 112 5.12 6.93 -2.05
C ALA A 112 5.87 6.16 -3.14
N HIS A 113 7.19 6.37 -3.21
CA HIS A 113 8.08 5.57 -4.05
C HIS A 113 8.92 4.65 -3.18
N ASP A 114 9.09 3.42 -3.64
CA ASP A 114 10.06 2.50 -3.07
C ASP A 114 11.50 2.86 -3.52
N PRO A 115 12.55 2.16 -3.06
CA PRO A 115 13.93 2.46 -3.45
C PRO A 115 14.23 2.41 -4.95
N ASP A 116 13.42 1.70 -5.73
CA ASP A 116 13.54 1.60 -7.18
C ASP A 116 12.66 2.60 -7.94
N GLY A 117 11.93 3.47 -7.22
CA GLY A 117 11.01 4.45 -7.78
C GLY A 117 9.67 3.84 -8.21
N ILE A 118 9.33 2.64 -7.76
CA ILE A 118 8.02 2.04 -7.99
C ILE A 118 7.01 2.72 -7.08
N GLU A 119 5.97 3.30 -7.68
CA GLU A 119 4.91 3.99 -6.93
C GLU A 119 3.99 2.97 -6.24
N PHE A 120 3.64 3.25 -5.00
CA PHE A 120 2.63 2.51 -4.27
C PHE A 120 1.74 3.46 -3.46
N GLU A 121 0.54 2.99 -3.17
CA GLU A 121 -0.46 3.68 -2.36
C GLU A 121 -0.61 2.96 -1.02
N ILE A 122 -0.76 3.72 0.07
CA ILE A 122 -1.26 3.21 1.35
C ILE A 122 -2.62 3.86 1.57
N MET A 123 -3.65 3.06 1.77
CA MET A 123 -5.00 3.56 1.94
C MET A 123 -5.66 3.06 3.22
N TRP A 124 -6.46 3.92 3.83
CA TRP A 124 -7.41 3.57 4.87
C TRP A 124 -8.83 3.74 4.35
N ALA A 125 -9.65 2.71 4.49
CA ALA A 125 -11.05 2.75 4.04
C ALA A 125 -11.89 3.49 5.07
N VAL A 126 -12.59 4.56 4.66
CA VAL A 126 -13.56 5.26 5.53
C VAL A 126 -14.70 4.30 5.90
N PRO A 127 -15.15 4.26 7.18
CA PRO A 127 -16.30 3.46 7.59
C PRO A 127 -17.51 3.69 6.67
N VAL A 128 -18.20 2.60 6.31
CA VAL A 128 -19.23 2.61 5.23
C VAL A 128 -20.30 3.66 5.47
N GLU A 129 -20.72 3.81 6.72
CA GLU A 129 -21.73 4.78 7.17
C GLU A 129 -21.28 6.25 7.06
N SER A 130 -19.97 6.49 7.00
CA SER A 130 -19.36 7.81 6.90
C SER A 130 -18.89 8.17 5.48
N ARG A 131 -19.02 7.25 4.52
CA ARG A 131 -18.57 7.46 3.13
C ARG A 131 -19.42 8.51 2.44
N LEU A 132 -18.73 9.49 1.87
CA LEU A 132 -19.36 10.47 0.99
C LEU A 132 -19.34 9.92 -0.44
N ARG A 133 -20.51 9.71 -1.05
CA ARG A 133 -20.63 9.09 -2.38
C ARG A 133 -20.58 10.10 -3.53
N ASP A 134 -20.91 11.36 -3.25
CA ASP A 134 -21.07 12.43 -4.25
C ASP A 134 -19.97 13.51 -4.14
N VAL A 135 -18.78 13.14 -3.67
CA VAL A 135 -17.65 14.07 -3.53
C VAL A 135 -16.70 13.98 -4.73
N ALA A 136 -15.99 15.08 -4.95
CA ALA A 136 -14.89 15.10 -5.90
C ALA A 136 -13.92 13.94 -5.56
N PRO A 137 -13.47 13.18 -6.59
CA PRO A 137 -12.69 11.96 -6.38
C PRO A 137 -11.29 12.23 -5.77
N VAL A 138 -10.88 13.50 -5.68
CA VAL A 138 -9.59 13.92 -5.13
C VAL A 138 -9.74 15.24 -4.40
N ALA A 139 -9.41 15.27 -3.10
CA ALA A 139 -9.33 16.46 -2.26
C ALA A 139 -8.04 16.45 -1.42
N PRO A 140 -7.59 17.59 -0.89
CA PRO A 140 -6.49 17.63 0.07
C PRO A 140 -6.80 16.79 1.32
N LEU A 141 -5.84 15.98 1.77
CA LEU A 141 -5.98 15.17 2.98
C LEU A 141 -5.74 16.02 4.24
N ASP A 142 -6.73 16.06 5.14
CA ASP A 142 -6.57 16.60 6.50
C ASP A 142 -6.46 15.46 7.51
N LEU A 143 -5.32 14.78 7.50
CA LEU A 143 -5.08 13.61 8.34
C LEU A 143 -5.15 13.94 9.84
N VAL A 144 -4.84 15.20 10.25
CA VAL A 144 -4.91 15.62 11.65
C VAL A 144 -6.36 15.61 12.16
N SER A 145 -7.29 16.13 11.37
CA SER A 145 -8.71 16.08 11.68
C SER A 145 -9.28 14.67 11.59
N ASP A 146 -8.82 13.88 10.60
CA ASP A 146 -9.26 12.51 10.41
C ASP A 146 -8.84 11.60 11.58
N VAL A 147 -7.61 11.72 12.08
CA VAL A 147 -7.14 10.99 13.28
C VAL A 147 -7.98 11.38 14.49
N LYS A 148 -8.26 12.67 14.71
CA LYS A 148 -9.14 13.11 15.84
C LYS A 148 -10.54 12.49 15.75
N ARG A 149 -11.06 12.32 14.54
CA ARG A 149 -12.40 11.78 14.30
C ARG A 149 -12.49 10.28 14.46
N TRP A 150 -11.47 9.54 14.01
CA TRP A 150 -11.52 8.08 13.86
C TRP A 150 -10.38 7.34 14.57
N ALA A 151 -9.66 7.97 15.54
CA ALA A 151 -8.60 7.30 16.29
C ALA A 151 -9.09 5.96 16.88
N GLY A 152 -8.32 4.91 16.71
CA GLY A 152 -8.63 3.58 17.22
C GLY A 152 -9.80 2.86 16.53
N VAL A 153 -10.39 3.45 15.48
CA VAL A 153 -11.44 2.77 14.70
C VAL A 153 -10.80 1.80 13.72
N SER A 154 -10.95 0.49 14.00
CA SER A 154 -10.63 -0.57 13.04
C SER A 154 -11.75 -0.68 12.02
N THR A 155 -11.42 -0.65 10.74
CA THR A 155 -12.41 -0.85 9.69
C THR A 155 -12.70 -2.32 9.44
N GLY A 156 -11.84 -3.22 9.94
CA GLY A 156 -12.01 -4.68 9.85
C GLY A 156 -12.14 -5.21 8.42
N GLN A 157 -11.98 -4.35 7.43
CA GLN A 157 -12.22 -4.68 6.03
C GLN A 157 -10.98 -5.25 5.37
N ILE A 158 -10.42 -6.31 5.96
CA ILE A 158 -9.50 -7.19 5.25
C ILE A 158 -10.36 -8.11 4.38
N GLY A 159 -10.68 -7.63 3.19
CA GLY A 159 -10.94 -8.51 2.05
C GLY A 159 -12.32 -9.18 1.92
N ASN A 160 -13.35 -8.86 2.70
CA ASN A 160 -14.71 -9.40 2.44
C ASN A 160 -15.78 -8.33 2.67
N VAL A 161 -16.00 -7.49 1.68
CA VAL A 161 -17.33 -6.87 1.55
C VAL A 161 -18.20 -7.89 0.80
N PRO A 162 -19.26 -8.46 1.41
CA PRO A 162 -20.25 -9.22 0.65
C PRO A 162 -20.78 -8.32 -0.45
N ALA A 163 -20.88 -8.85 -1.67
CA ALA A 163 -21.54 -8.13 -2.76
C ALA A 163 -22.95 -7.73 -2.31
N PRO A 164 -23.40 -6.50 -2.59
CA PRO A 164 -24.79 -6.13 -2.34
C PRO A 164 -25.70 -7.07 -3.15
N HIS A 165 -26.67 -7.68 -2.47
CA HIS A 165 -27.73 -8.48 -3.08
C HIS A 165 -28.61 -7.61 -3.96
#